data_391e48fa6fe13603e1146255b624856f
#
_entry.id   391e48fa6fe13603e1146255b624856f
#
_cell.length_a   1.000
_cell.length_b   1.000
_cell.length_c   1.000
_cell.angle_alpha   90.00
_cell.angle_beta   90.00
_cell.angle_gamma   90.00
#
_symmetry.space_group_name_H-M   'P 1'
#
loop_
_entity.id
_entity.type
_entity.pdbx_description
1 polymer ?
#
loop_
_entity_poly.entity_id
_entity_poly.type
_entity_poly.pdbx_seq_one_letter_code
_entity_poly.pdbx_strand_id
1 'polypeptide(L)'
;MRVIRVLGTLEPGGAQLSALQLSSALRRHGIATTLLAGDATPPGLELAARYGLPADACRVSEVLAADSLQWTPAPEFAGWLGPRLARAGLVHAHMMGAWWAAARAVPPRVPLVASEHNQMSWPGGDHTEQAREAARRVDLFFAHGPSARAWAAGIGQDDGRLRDGRSSVQGLSSRPLPGLPSPRLTFAGRFRGDKAPDVLVEALALLPAPPPAYLVGDGPLRGALTDLTRSRGLGAVVHLPGWSYEPGRYIAGASVHVVPSREEAWSQSAVLALGLGVPVVGTAVDGLARTLGGGRGVLVPPEAPRALAAALSRVLGGERPDPAPDRAYARQFTPSAAAAVYAGAYCQLLASRAASGKPAGPRP
;
A
#
# COMPACT_ATOMS: atom_id res chain seq x y z
N MET A 1 25.13 -3.28 2.69
CA MET A 1 24.60 -2.00 3.20
C MET A 1 23.46 -2.26 4.19
N ARG A 2 23.35 -1.45 5.27
CA ARG A 2 22.24 -1.55 6.22
C ARG A 2 21.29 -0.36 6.06
N VAL A 3 19.99 -0.63 5.95
CA VAL A 3 18.93 0.36 5.89
C VAL A 3 18.06 0.24 7.15
N ILE A 4 17.83 1.35 7.83
CA ILE A 4 16.79 1.40 8.87
C ILE A 4 15.51 1.88 8.21
N ARG A 5 14.47 1.04 8.30
CA ARG A 5 13.15 1.35 7.80
C ARG A 5 12.25 1.80 8.93
N VAL A 6 11.66 2.98 8.78
CA VAL A 6 10.81 3.59 9.81
C VAL A 6 9.36 3.60 9.32
N LEU A 7 8.47 3.09 10.14
CA LEU A 7 7.02 3.05 9.92
C LEU A 7 6.32 3.83 11.04
N GLY A 8 5.23 4.53 10.74
CA GLY A 8 4.40 5.13 11.79
C GLY A 8 3.78 4.04 12.65
N THR A 9 3.10 3.10 12.00
CA THR A 9 2.48 1.94 12.66
C THR A 9 2.83 0.67 11.91
N LEU A 10 3.18 -0.38 12.63
CA LEU A 10 3.39 -1.73 12.11
C LEU A 10 2.13 -2.57 12.37
N GLU A 11 1.26 -2.61 11.39
CA GLU A 11 -0.01 -3.37 11.36
C GLU A 11 -0.20 -4.01 9.98
N PRO A 12 -1.12 -4.98 9.80
CA PRO A 12 -1.50 -5.47 8.49
C PRO A 12 -2.16 -4.39 7.64
N GLY A 13 -1.45 -3.91 6.62
CA GLY A 13 -1.90 -2.86 5.69
C GLY A 13 -1.07 -2.83 4.41
N GLY A 14 -1.59 -2.19 3.36
CA GLY A 14 -0.94 -2.18 2.05
C GLY A 14 0.45 -1.56 2.05
N ALA A 15 0.62 -0.39 2.66
CA ALA A 15 1.91 0.30 2.74
C ALA A 15 2.92 -0.49 3.56
N GLN A 16 2.50 -1.02 4.72
CA GLN A 16 3.32 -1.85 5.59
C GLN A 16 3.74 -3.15 4.90
N LEU A 17 2.78 -3.86 4.29
CA LEU A 17 3.08 -5.09 3.56
C LEU A 17 4.06 -4.85 2.42
N SER A 18 3.89 -3.77 1.65
CA SER A 18 4.84 -3.36 0.61
C SER A 18 6.24 -3.09 1.19
N ALA A 19 6.34 -2.38 2.30
CA ALA A 19 7.61 -2.08 2.97
C ALA A 19 8.32 -3.36 3.45
N LEU A 20 7.58 -4.34 3.98
CA LEU A 20 8.12 -5.62 4.43
C LEU A 20 8.60 -6.49 3.25
N GLN A 21 7.79 -6.62 2.20
CA GLN A 21 8.14 -7.35 0.98
C GLN A 21 9.38 -6.77 0.31
N LEU A 22 9.43 -5.44 0.17
CA LEU A 22 10.59 -4.71 -0.35
C LEU A 22 11.82 -4.98 0.50
N SER A 23 11.72 -4.88 1.82
CA SER A 23 12.84 -5.09 2.75
C SER A 23 13.40 -6.52 2.66
N SER A 24 12.52 -7.51 2.57
CA SER A 24 12.93 -8.90 2.36
C SER A 24 13.63 -9.10 1.01
N ALA A 25 13.10 -8.51 -0.07
CA ALA A 25 13.68 -8.63 -1.40
C ALA A 25 15.03 -7.91 -1.55
N LEU A 26 15.24 -6.80 -0.84
CA LEU A 26 16.50 -6.05 -0.83
C LEU A 26 17.71 -6.85 -0.33
N ARG A 27 17.50 -7.93 0.43
CA ARG A 27 18.58 -8.84 0.86
C ARG A 27 19.34 -9.42 -0.33
N ARG A 28 18.67 -9.69 -1.45
CA ARG A 28 19.32 -10.18 -2.69
C ARG A 28 20.25 -9.16 -3.32
N HIS A 29 20.15 -7.90 -2.93
CA HIS A 29 21.02 -6.80 -3.32
C HIS A 29 22.08 -6.47 -2.23
N GLY A 30 22.30 -7.36 -1.25
CA GLY A 30 23.23 -7.13 -0.15
C GLY A 30 22.77 -6.02 0.82
N ILE A 31 21.46 -5.74 0.87
CA ILE A 31 20.90 -4.70 1.71
C ILE A 31 20.11 -5.34 2.85
N ALA A 32 20.64 -5.26 4.06
CA ALA A 32 19.97 -5.68 5.28
C ALA A 32 19.05 -4.56 5.79
N THR A 33 17.89 -4.94 6.30
CA THR A 33 16.92 -3.99 6.85
C THR A 33 16.58 -4.30 8.30
N THR A 34 16.55 -3.27 9.14
CA THR A 34 15.95 -3.28 10.48
C THR A 34 14.71 -2.41 10.47
N LEU A 35 13.62 -2.86 11.10
CA LEU A 35 12.38 -2.10 11.19
C LEU A 35 12.32 -1.36 12.53
N LEU A 36 11.95 -0.09 12.48
CA LEU A 36 11.56 0.70 13.63
C LEU A 36 10.14 1.22 13.39
N ALA A 37 9.28 1.14 14.38
CA ALA A 37 7.90 1.62 14.28
C ALA A 37 7.55 2.55 15.45
N GLY A 38 6.67 3.51 15.20
CA GLY A 38 6.11 4.34 16.27
C GLY A 38 5.19 3.52 17.17
N ASP A 39 4.42 2.64 16.57
CA ASP A 39 3.60 1.64 17.26
C ASP A 39 3.58 0.33 16.49
N ALA A 40 3.22 -0.79 17.16
CA ALA A 40 3.14 -2.09 16.55
C ALA A 40 2.03 -2.95 17.18
N THR A 41 1.18 -3.51 16.32
CA THR A 41 0.18 -4.49 16.75
C THR A 41 0.77 -5.91 16.77
N PRO A 42 0.23 -6.85 17.58
CA PRO A 42 0.68 -8.25 17.53
C PRO A 42 0.63 -8.87 16.13
N PRO A 43 -0.45 -8.70 15.32
CA PRO A 43 -0.45 -9.16 13.93
C PRO A 43 0.61 -8.48 13.04
N GLY A 44 0.94 -7.21 13.30
CA GLY A 44 2.00 -6.50 12.59
C GLY A 44 3.39 -7.07 12.89
N LEU A 45 3.68 -7.38 14.15
CA LEU A 45 4.92 -8.03 14.55
C LEU A 45 5.04 -9.45 13.97
N GLU A 46 3.95 -10.22 13.99
CA GLU A 46 3.90 -11.53 13.33
C GLU A 46 4.20 -11.41 11.83
N LEU A 47 3.60 -10.42 11.17
CA LEU A 47 3.84 -10.15 9.76
C LEU A 47 5.32 -9.84 9.49
N ALA A 48 5.96 -8.99 10.29
CA ALA A 48 7.39 -8.69 10.15
C ALA A 48 8.25 -9.95 10.33
N ALA A 49 7.93 -10.80 11.31
CA ALA A 49 8.61 -12.06 11.57
C ALA A 49 8.50 -13.02 10.38
N ARG A 50 7.33 -13.12 9.71
CA ARG A 50 7.14 -13.91 8.48
C ARG A 50 8.08 -13.51 7.35
N TYR A 51 8.46 -12.22 7.28
CA TYR A 51 9.46 -11.73 6.33
C TYR A 51 10.89 -11.82 6.89
N GLY A 52 11.07 -12.36 8.10
CA GLY A 52 12.35 -12.51 8.78
C GLY A 52 13.00 -11.17 9.11
N LEU A 53 12.22 -10.15 9.39
CA LEU A 53 12.68 -8.79 9.66
C LEU A 53 12.63 -8.52 11.17
N PRO A 54 13.76 -8.18 11.81
CA PRO A 54 13.74 -7.72 13.19
C PRO A 54 13.00 -6.37 13.26
N ALA A 55 12.08 -6.26 14.22
CA ALA A 55 11.28 -5.06 14.44
C ALA A 55 11.37 -4.61 15.89
N ASP A 56 11.51 -3.30 16.10
CA ASP A 56 11.40 -2.65 17.40
C ASP A 56 10.36 -1.52 17.30
N ALA A 57 9.61 -1.28 18.37
CA ALA A 57 8.52 -0.32 18.39
C ALA A 57 8.60 0.59 19.62
N CYS A 58 8.32 1.88 19.40
CA CYS A 58 8.31 2.90 20.44
C CYS A 58 7.14 2.70 21.42
N ARG A 59 6.00 2.20 20.94
CA ARG A 59 4.74 2.13 21.67
C ARG A 59 4.37 3.50 22.24
N VAL A 60 4.37 4.49 21.36
CA VAL A 60 3.95 5.86 21.66
C VAL A 60 2.53 5.79 22.23
N SER A 61 2.39 6.30 23.41
CA SER A 61 1.31 6.13 24.37
C SER A 61 -0.11 6.01 23.80
N GLU A 62 -0.99 5.40 24.59
CA GLU A 62 -2.43 5.15 24.42
C GLU A 62 -3.29 6.37 24.01
N VAL A 63 -2.72 7.57 23.98
CA VAL A 63 -3.40 8.84 23.66
C VAL A 63 -3.50 9.08 22.13
N LEU A 64 -2.60 8.52 21.34
CA LEU A 64 -2.66 8.61 19.87
C LEU A 64 -3.18 7.27 19.35
N ALA A 65 -4.36 7.27 18.72
CA ALA A 65 -4.84 6.10 18.01
C ALA A 65 -3.74 5.60 17.04
N ALA A 66 -3.48 4.31 17.03
CA ALA A 66 -2.38 3.69 16.25
C ALA A 66 -2.31 4.17 14.79
N ASP A 67 -3.46 4.39 14.18
CA ASP A 67 -3.60 4.96 12.83
C ASP A 67 -3.02 6.38 12.70
N SER A 68 -3.02 7.19 13.73
CA SER A 68 -2.61 8.60 13.64
C SER A 68 -1.11 8.77 13.42
N LEU A 69 -0.28 7.84 13.89
CA LEU A 69 1.18 7.87 13.70
C LEU A 69 1.63 7.70 12.24
N GLN A 70 0.74 7.31 11.36
CA GLN A 70 1.04 7.23 9.92
C GLN A 70 1.09 8.63 9.28
N TRP A 71 0.32 9.58 9.79
CA TRP A 71 0.19 10.92 9.20
C TRP A 71 0.32 12.07 10.19
N THR A 72 0.37 11.82 11.50
CA THR A 72 0.46 12.87 12.51
C THR A 72 1.89 13.04 13.01
N PRO A 73 2.42 14.28 13.08
CA PRO A 73 3.68 14.57 13.75
C PRO A 73 3.67 14.16 15.21
N ALA A 74 4.63 13.33 15.62
CA ALA A 74 4.77 12.84 17.00
C ALA A 74 6.19 13.10 17.54
N PRO A 75 6.41 14.17 18.32
CA PRO A 75 7.73 14.51 18.88
C PRO A 75 8.35 13.39 19.72
N GLU A 76 7.55 12.65 20.48
CA GLU A 76 8.01 11.51 21.30
C GLU A 76 8.60 10.41 20.41
N PHE A 77 7.96 10.13 19.27
CA PHE A 77 8.50 9.18 18.31
C PHE A 77 9.85 9.66 17.72
N ALA A 78 9.96 10.95 17.41
CA ALA A 78 11.23 11.53 16.96
C ALA A 78 12.33 11.40 18.04
N GLY A 79 12.02 11.68 19.28
CA GLY A 79 12.95 11.51 20.41
C GLY A 79 13.42 10.06 20.57
N TRP A 80 12.51 9.09 20.46
CA TRP A 80 12.84 7.66 20.53
C TRP A 80 13.71 7.19 19.35
N LEU A 81 13.50 7.75 18.17
CA LEU A 81 14.30 7.45 16.98
C LEU A 81 15.74 7.95 17.08
N GLY A 82 15.99 9.08 17.71
CA GLY A 82 17.29 9.76 17.72
C GLY A 82 18.49 8.84 17.99
N PRO A 83 18.57 8.16 19.14
CA PRO A 83 19.68 7.24 19.45
C PRO A 83 19.80 6.07 18.47
N ARG A 84 18.66 5.60 17.94
CA ARG A 84 18.57 4.43 17.03
C ARG A 84 19.02 4.76 15.61
N LEU A 85 18.85 6.01 15.18
CA LEU A 85 19.25 6.48 13.86
C LEU A 85 20.67 7.05 13.82
N ALA A 86 21.29 7.29 14.96
CA ALA A 86 22.58 7.97 15.07
C ALA A 86 23.71 7.33 14.25
N ARG A 87 23.67 6.00 14.07
CA ARG A 87 24.69 5.22 13.33
C ARG A 87 24.11 4.51 12.09
N ALA A 88 22.95 4.96 11.58
CA ALA A 88 22.37 4.38 10.40
C ALA A 88 23.21 4.66 9.15
N GLY A 89 23.31 3.70 8.25
CA GLY A 89 23.92 3.91 6.93
C GLY A 89 22.98 4.65 5.97
N LEU A 90 21.69 4.36 6.06
CA LEU A 90 20.60 5.02 5.35
C LEU A 90 19.30 4.79 6.13
N VAL A 91 18.46 5.81 6.19
CA VAL A 91 17.10 5.72 6.76
C VAL A 91 16.09 5.85 5.65
N HIS A 92 15.08 4.97 5.63
CA HIS A 92 13.94 5.07 4.74
C HIS A 92 12.64 5.00 5.54
N ALA A 93 11.94 6.11 5.62
CA ALA A 93 10.71 6.26 6.39
C ALA A 93 9.47 6.30 5.47
N HIS A 94 8.39 5.66 5.90
CA HIS A 94 7.15 5.53 5.13
C HIS A 94 6.00 6.19 5.85
N MET A 95 5.23 6.95 5.12
CA MET A 95 4.10 7.77 5.57
C MET A 95 4.55 9.00 6.37
N MET A 96 3.76 10.07 6.29
CA MET A 96 4.12 11.41 6.75
C MET A 96 4.60 11.45 8.19
N GLY A 97 3.88 10.85 9.14
CA GLY A 97 4.28 10.85 10.54
C GLY A 97 5.66 10.20 10.79
N ALA A 98 5.98 9.13 10.04
CA ALA A 98 7.27 8.46 10.17
C ALA A 98 8.42 9.26 9.56
N TRP A 99 8.28 9.79 8.34
CA TRP A 99 9.39 10.54 7.74
C TRP A 99 9.54 11.94 8.35
N TRP A 100 8.45 12.52 8.90
CA TRP A 100 8.54 13.73 9.73
C TRP A 100 9.37 13.48 11.00
N ALA A 101 9.08 12.40 11.73
CA ALA A 101 9.82 12.04 12.93
C ALA A 101 11.28 11.71 12.61
N ALA A 102 11.53 10.98 11.52
CA ALA A 102 12.88 10.65 11.06
C ALA A 102 13.66 11.92 10.65
N ALA A 103 13.03 12.89 10.00
CA ALA A 103 13.66 14.16 9.60
C ALA A 103 14.19 14.96 10.78
N ARG A 104 13.51 14.89 11.93
CA ARG A 104 13.93 15.55 13.18
C ARG A 104 15.01 14.76 13.94
N ALA A 105 15.00 13.43 13.77
CA ALA A 105 15.84 12.52 14.56
C ALA A 105 17.18 12.18 13.87
N VAL A 106 17.22 12.17 12.54
CA VAL A 106 18.36 11.67 11.78
C VAL A 106 19.47 12.71 11.71
N PRO A 107 20.74 12.36 12.03
CA PRO A 107 21.86 13.28 11.88
C PRO A 107 22.05 13.74 10.41
N PRO A 108 22.55 14.97 10.16
CA PRO A 108 22.75 15.50 8.79
C PRO A 108 23.60 14.61 7.88
N ARG A 109 24.55 13.87 8.45
CA ARG A 109 25.41 12.93 7.71
C ARG A 109 24.69 11.68 7.20
N VAL A 110 23.56 11.28 7.83
CA VAL A 110 22.82 10.07 7.46
C VAL A 110 21.82 10.41 6.37
N PRO A 111 21.83 9.71 5.21
CA PRO A 111 20.83 9.92 4.16
C PRO A 111 19.42 9.56 4.63
N LEU A 112 18.46 10.43 4.34
CA LEU A 112 17.05 10.21 4.62
C LEU A 112 16.25 10.08 3.32
N VAL A 113 15.60 8.94 3.18
CA VAL A 113 14.64 8.64 2.11
C VAL A 113 13.24 8.63 2.71
N ALA A 114 12.29 9.23 2.01
CA ALA A 114 10.87 9.20 2.37
C ALA A 114 10.05 8.44 1.32
N SER A 115 8.98 7.81 1.74
CA SER A 115 7.91 7.27 0.87
C SER A 115 6.56 7.72 1.35
N GLU A 116 5.72 8.22 0.43
CA GLU A 116 4.34 8.54 0.72
C GLU A 116 3.39 7.67 -0.10
N HIS A 117 2.44 7.03 0.59
CA HIS A 117 1.52 6.05 0.02
C HIS A 117 0.06 6.51 0.05
N ASN A 118 -0.20 7.67 0.65
CA ASN A 118 -1.55 8.20 0.82
C ASN A 118 -1.99 9.12 -0.30
N GLN A 119 -3.30 9.28 -0.39
CA GLN A 119 -3.99 10.22 -1.26
C GLN A 119 -4.08 11.63 -0.68
N MET A 120 -3.34 11.92 0.38
CA MET A 120 -3.20 13.23 1.02
C MET A 120 -4.47 13.80 1.66
N SER A 121 -5.46 12.98 1.97
CA SER A 121 -6.54 13.29 2.90
C SER A 121 -6.19 12.74 4.29
N TRP A 122 -5.93 13.62 5.24
CA TRP A 122 -5.52 13.20 6.58
C TRP A 122 -6.61 13.38 7.61
N PRO A 123 -6.99 12.33 8.34
CA PRO A 123 -7.79 12.51 9.54
C PRO A 123 -6.98 13.32 10.57
N GLY A 124 -7.57 14.36 11.12
CA GLY A 124 -6.95 15.10 12.23
C GLY A 124 -6.28 16.42 11.90
N GLY A 125 -6.38 16.91 10.66
CA GLY A 125 -5.97 18.28 10.32
C GLY A 125 -4.93 18.41 9.22
N ASP A 126 -4.67 19.64 8.81
CA ASP A 126 -3.67 19.98 7.80
C ASP A 126 -2.28 20.06 8.43
N HIS A 127 -1.39 19.14 8.07
CA HIS A 127 0.00 19.07 8.49
C HIS A 127 0.97 19.53 7.40
N THR A 128 0.51 20.27 6.40
CA THR A 128 1.31 20.65 5.23
C THR A 128 2.54 21.47 5.61
N GLU A 129 2.45 22.40 6.56
CA GLU A 129 3.61 23.19 6.99
C GLU A 129 4.67 22.34 7.69
N GLN A 130 4.25 21.46 8.60
CA GLN A 130 5.16 20.53 9.28
C GLN A 130 5.83 19.58 8.27
N ALA A 131 5.08 19.14 7.27
CA ALA A 131 5.59 18.33 6.17
C ALA A 131 6.61 19.11 5.32
N ARG A 132 6.32 20.37 4.99
CA ARG A 132 7.24 21.24 4.22
C ARG A 132 8.55 21.48 4.95
N GLU A 133 8.51 21.74 6.26
CA GLU A 133 9.71 21.87 7.08
C GLU A 133 10.55 20.58 7.05
N ALA A 134 9.93 19.43 7.32
CA ALA A 134 10.59 18.14 7.36
C ALA A 134 11.12 17.71 5.98
N ALA A 135 10.40 18.05 4.90
CA ALA A 135 10.76 17.73 3.52
C ALA A 135 12.13 18.31 3.10
N ARG A 136 12.55 19.44 3.69
CA ARG A 136 13.89 20.04 3.45
C ARG A 136 15.02 19.10 3.85
N ARG A 137 14.77 18.20 4.80
CA ARG A 137 15.75 17.22 5.29
C ARG A 137 15.79 15.95 4.44
N VAL A 138 14.75 15.67 3.66
CA VAL A 138 14.65 14.48 2.83
C VAL A 138 15.58 14.60 1.62
N ASP A 139 16.46 13.62 1.45
CA ASP A 139 17.41 13.57 0.34
C ASP A 139 16.81 12.92 -0.91
N LEU A 140 15.83 12.02 -0.75
CA LEU A 140 15.13 11.34 -1.84
C LEU A 140 13.70 11.00 -1.41
N PHE A 141 12.73 11.28 -2.26
CA PHE A 141 11.30 11.08 -1.97
C PHE A 141 10.66 10.16 -3.01
N PHE A 142 10.00 9.11 -2.55
CA PHE A 142 9.18 8.22 -3.38
C PHE A 142 7.70 8.50 -3.18
N ALA A 143 7.02 8.92 -4.24
CA ALA A 143 5.58 9.13 -4.25
C ALA A 143 4.86 7.94 -4.89
N HIS A 144 3.91 7.37 -4.18
CA HIS A 144 3.12 6.23 -4.65
C HIS A 144 1.76 6.72 -5.15
N GLY A 145 1.71 7.18 -6.38
CA GLY A 145 0.50 7.67 -7.03
C GLY A 145 0.55 9.16 -7.40
N PRO A 146 -0.38 9.60 -8.27
CA PRO A 146 -0.39 10.97 -8.78
C PRO A 146 -0.58 12.04 -7.70
N SER A 147 -1.53 11.84 -6.78
CA SER A 147 -1.79 12.80 -5.69
C SER A 147 -0.60 12.93 -4.74
N ALA A 148 0.03 11.81 -4.35
CA ALA A 148 1.23 11.85 -3.51
C ALA A 148 2.39 12.58 -4.22
N ARG A 149 2.53 12.41 -5.55
CA ARG A 149 3.55 13.11 -6.33
C ARG A 149 3.29 14.61 -6.41
N ALA A 150 2.05 15.01 -6.71
CA ALA A 150 1.67 16.42 -6.78
C ALA A 150 1.86 17.11 -5.43
N TRP A 151 1.46 16.44 -4.34
CA TRP A 151 1.64 16.97 -3.01
C TRP A 151 3.13 17.09 -2.61
N ALA A 152 3.95 16.07 -2.90
CA ALA A 152 5.38 16.11 -2.61
C ALA A 152 6.07 17.28 -3.34
N ALA A 153 5.71 17.54 -4.59
CA ALA A 153 6.16 18.72 -5.32
C ALA A 153 5.72 20.04 -4.64
N GLY A 154 4.46 20.09 -4.17
CA GLY A 154 3.89 21.25 -3.45
C GLY A 154 4.57 21.56 -2.11
N ILE A 155 5.16 20.58 -1.45
CA ILE A 155 5.96 20.77 -0.23
C ILE A 155 7.45 20.97 -0.50
N GLY A 156 7.86 21.12 -1.76
CA GLY A 156 9.21 21.51 -2.16
C GLY A 156 10.14 20.35 -2.53
N GLN A 157 9.62 19.17 -2.87
CA GLN A 157 10.41 18.12 -3.47
C GLN A 157 10.52 18.35 -4.98
N ASP A 158 11.72 18.60 -5.46
CA ASP A 158 12.01 18.81 -6.88
C ASP A 158 12.21 17.48 -7.64
N ASP A 159 12.23 17.54 -8.98
CA ASP A 159 12.42 16.37 -9.84
C ASP A 159 13.80 15.69 -9.63
N GLY A 160 14.77 16.37 -9.06
CA GLY A 160 16.07 15.81 -8.68
C GLY A 160 15.93 14.80 -7.54
N ARG A 161 14.99 15.03 -6.63
CA ARG A 161 14.75 14.24 -5.42
C ARG A 161 13.49 13.38 -5.47
N LEU A 162 12.52 13.73 -6.33
CA LEU A 162 11.22 13.06 -6.41
C LEU A 162 11.25 11.92 -7.42
N ARG A 163 10.82 10.74 -7.00
CA ARG A 163 10.71 9.52 -7.82
C ARG A 163 9.34 8.89 -7.68
N ASP A 164 8.89 8.18 -8.71
CA ASP A 164 7.71 7.33 -8.60
C ASP A 164 8.05 6.11 -7.72
N GLY A 165 7.27 5.94 -6.65
CA GLY A 165 7.36 4.80 -5.76
C GLY A 165 6.79 3.54 -6.41
N ARG A 166 7.39 2.39 -6.10
CA ARG A 166 6.87 1.07 -6.52
C ARG A 166 6.51 0.24 -5.30
N SER A 167 5.22 0.13 -5.04
CA SER A 167 4.74 -0.79 -4.01
C SER A 167 4.94 -2.23 -4.47
N SER A 168 5.56 -3.03 -3.62
CA SER A 168 5.81 -4.44 -3.91
C SER A 168 4.52 -5.25 -3.85
N VAL A 169 4.30 -6.14 -4.81
CA VAL A 169 3.15 -7.06 -4.88
C VAL A 169 3.64 -8.49 -4.99
N GLN A 170 3.28 -9.30 -3.99
CA GLN A 170 3.57 -10.72 -3.95
C GLN A 170 2.34 -11.54 -4.37
N GLY A 171 2.57 -12.76 -4.84
CA GLY A 171 1.48 -13.68 -5.17
C GLY A 171 1.00 -13.64 -6.61
N LEU A 172 1.75 -13.01 -7.54
CA LEU A 172 1.41 -12.95 -8.98
C LEU A 172 1.36 -14.33 -9.67
N SER A 173 1.77 -15.39 -9.00
CA SER A 173 1.69 -16.80 -9.45
C SER A 173 0.86 -17.66 -8.50
N SER A 174 0.01 -17.07 -7.68
CA SER A 174 -0.88 -17.81 -6.76
C SER A 174 -1.78 -18.77 -7.53
N ARG A 175 -1.95 -19.97 -6.97
CA ARG A 175 -2.96 -20.93 -7.44
C ARG A 175 -4.27 -20.73 -6.67
N PRO A 176 -5.44 -20.97 -7.30
CA PRO A 176 -6.72 -20.89 -6.61
C PRO A 176 -6.77 -21.76 -5.36
N LEU A 177 -7.52 -21.31 -4.36
CA LEU A 177 -7.92 -22.21 -3.26
C LEU A 177 -8.81 -23.32 -3.81
N PRO A 178 -8.57 -24.58 -3.42
CA PRO A 178 -9.48 -25.68 -3.77
C PRO A 178 -10.90 -25.42 -3.28
N GLY A 179 -11.89 -25.86 -4.05
CA GLY A 179 -13.30 -25.78 -3.66
C GLY A 179 -13.96 -24.40 -3.86
N LEU A 180 -13.24 -23.37 -4.29
CA LEU A 180 -13.90 -22.11 -4.65
C LEU A 180 -14.71 -22.26 -5.94
N PRO A 181 -15.96 -21.76 -5.97
CA PRO A 181 -16.83 -21.87 -7.14
C PRO A 181 -16.35 -21.03 -8.32
N SER A 182 -16.85 -21.37 -9.51
CA SER A 182 -16.72 -20.57 -10.73
C SER A 182 -18.09 -20.54 -11.43
N PRO A 183 -18.60 -19.38 -11.84
CA PRO A 183 -18.00 -18.05 -11.70
C PRO A 183 -18.01 -17.53 -10.25
N ARG A 184 -17.09 -16.61 -9.92
CA ARG A 184 -17.07 -15.86 -8.66
C ARG A 184 -16.49 -14.47 -8.81
N LEU A 185 -16.89 -13.58 -7.91
CA LEU A 185 -16.27 -12.26 -7.74
C LEU A 185 -15.34 -12.25 -6.53
N THR A 186 -14.37 -11.33 -6.55
CA THR A 186 -13.48 -11.11 -5.40
C THR A 186 -13.28 -9.63 -5.15
N PHE A 187 -13.14 -9.30 -3.87
CA PHE A 187 -12.61 -8.05 -3.34
C PHE A 187 -11.48 -8.41 -2.37
N ALA A 188 -10.42 -7.62 -2.29
CA ALA A 188 -9.37 -7.81 -1.29
C ALA A 188 -8.90 -6.45 -0.76
N GLY A 189 -9.13 -6.19 0.53
CA GLY A 189 -8.78 -4.93 1.15
C GLY A 189 -9.32 -4.79 2.56
N ARG A 190 -8.92 -3.72 3.27
CA ARG A 190 -9.48 -3.39 4.58
C ARG A 190 -10.96 -3.02 4.45
N PHE A 191 -11.78 -3.43 5.41
CA PHE A 191 -13.18 -3.03 5.47
C PHE A 191 -13.29 -1.64 6.13
N ARG A 192 -12.96 -0.62 5.34
CA ARG A 192 -12.98 0.81 5.71
C ARG A 192 -13.73 1.61 4.65
N GLY A 193 -14.14 2.82 5.03
CA GLY A 193 -14.89 3.71 4.13
C GLY A 193 -14.17 4.03 2.83
N ASP A 194 -12.86 4.26 2.87
CA ASP A 194 -12.04 4.54 1.68
C ASP A 194 -12.01 3.37 0.66
N LYS A 195 -12.18 2.13 1.09
CA LYS A 195 -12.20 0.94 0.22
C LYS A 195 -13.59 0.55 -0.28
N ALA A 196 -14.63 1.13 0.28
CA ALA A 196 -16.03 1.03 -0.14
C ALA A 196 -16.55 -0.39 -0.43
N PRO A 197 -16.32 -1.40 0.43
CA PRO A 197 -16.89 -2.72 0.22
C PRO A 197 -18.42 -2.73 0.26
N ASP A 198 -19.03 -1.73 0.90
CA ASP A 198 -20.47 -1.47 0.92
C ASP A 198 -21.04 -1.18 -0.48
N VAL A 199 -20.35 -0.37 -1.29
CA VAL A 199 -20.74 -0.09 -2.69
C VAL A 199 -20.75 -1.36 -3.52
N LEU A 200 -19.83 -2.30 -3.27
CA LEU A 200 -19.86 -3.61 -3.93
C LEU A 200 -21.09 -4.42 -3.53
N VAL A 201 -21.43 -4.48 -2.25
CA VAL A 201 -22.63 -5.21 -1.78
C VAL A 201 -23.90 -4.62 -2.40
N GLU A 202 -24.00 -3.27 -2.47
CA GLU A 202 -25.12 -2.61 -3.14
C GLU A 202 -25.16 -2.94 -4.66
N ALA A 203 -24.02 -3.00 -5.32
CA ALA A 203 -23.97 -3.38 -6.73
C ALA A 203 -24.38 -4.83 -6.97
N LEU A 204 -23.99 -5.75 -6.09
CA LEU A 204 -24.38 -7.17 -6.15
C LEU A 204 -25.89 -7.33 -6.01
N ALA A 205 -26.55 -6.54 -5.18
CA ALA A 205 -28.00 -6.56 -5.00
C ALA A 205 -28.76 -6.11 -6.28
N LEU A 206 -28.12 -5.42 -7.20
CA LEU A 206 -28.70 -4.99 -8.47
C LEU A 206 -28.50 -6.02 -9.61
N LEU A 207 -27.71 -7.08 -9.39
CA LEU A 207 -27.54 -8.15 -10.38
C LEU A 207 -28.70 -9.15 -10.28
N PRO A 208 -29.31 -9.57 -11.41
CA PRO A 208 -30.41 -10.56 -11.39
C PRO A 208 -30.02 -11.91 -10.76
N ALA A 209 -28.77 -12.33 -10.98
CA ALA A 209 -28.21 -13.57 -10.45
C ALA A 209 -26.73 -13.36 -10.11
N PRO A 210 -26.42 -12.72 -8.95
CA PRO A 210 -25.05 -12.49 -8.57
C PRO A 210 -24.32 -13.80 -8.26
N PRO A 211 -23.15 -14.06 -8.84
CA PRO A 211 -22.34 -15.21 -8.47
C PRO A 211 -21.74 -15.02 -7.08
N PRO A 212 -21.25 -16.09 -6.42
CA PRO A 212 -20.59 -15.99 -5.13
C PRO A 212 -19.49 -14.92 -5.12
N ALA A 213 -19.49 -14.07 -4.09
CA ALA A 213 -18.57 -12.97 -3.92
C ALA A 213 -17.76 -13.14 -2.62
N TYR A 214 -16.42 -13.20 -2.75
CA TYR A 214 -15.51 -13.34 -1.63
C TYR A 214 -14.85 -11.99 -1.34
N LEU A 215 -15.29 -11.36 -0.25
CA LEU A 215 -14.70 -10.11 0.24
C LEU A 215 -13.63 -10.47 1.28
N VAL A 216 -12.39 -10.54 0.82
CA VAL A 216 -11.23 -10.94 1.62
C VAL A 216 -10.66 -9.73 2.34
N GLY A 217 -10.71 -9.74 3.66
CA GLY A 217 -10.24 -8.64 4.49
C GLY A 217 -10.95 -8.55 5.82
N ASP A 218 -10.59 -7.53 6.57
CA ASP A 218 -11.22 -7.21 7.85
C ASP A 218 -11.16 -5.70 8.09
N GLY A 219 -11.87 -5.23 9.11
CA GLY A 219 -11.86 -3.83 9.51
C GLY A 219 -13.14 -3.38 10.19
N PRO A 220 -13.21 -2.10 10.59
CA PRO A 220 -14.31 -1.58 11.40
C PRO A 220 -15.69 -1.70 10.73
N LEU A 221 -15.76 -1.80 9.40
CA LEU A 221 -17.04 -1.98 8.69
C LEU A 221 -17.53 -3.43 8.63
N ARG A 222 -16.83 -4.42 9.21
CA ARG A 222 -17.23 -5.83 9.11
C ARG A 222 -18.66 -6.09 9.59
N GLY A 223 -19.04 -5.54 10.74
CA GLY A 223 -20.40 -5.66 11.28
C GLY A 223 -21.46 -5.06 10.35
N ALA A 224 -21.23 -3.81 9.94
CA ALA A 224 -22.12 -3.10 9.03
C ALA A 224 -22.26 -3.81 7.67
N LEU A 225 -21.18 -4.39 7.13
CA LEU A 225 -21.21 -5.19 5.91
C LEU A 225 -22.04 -6.48 6.06
N THR A 226 -21.94 -7.14 7.22
CA THR A 226 -22.73 -8.32 7.52
C THR A 226 -24.22 -7.98 7.55
N ASP A 227 -24.58 -6.86 8.20
CA ASP A 227 -25.97 -6.41 8.29
C ASP A 227 -26.50 -5.94 6.93
N LEU A 228 -25.71 -5.21 6.16
CA LEU A 228 -26.05 -4.81 4.80
C LEU A 228 -26.27 -6.01 3.89
N THR A 229 -25.38 -7.01 3.94
CA THR A 229 -25.50 -8.25 3.18
C THR A 229 -26.80 -8.98 3.49
N ARG A 230 -27.16 -9.05 4.76
CA ARG A 230 -28.43 -9.67 5.21
C ARG A 230 -29.63 -8.87 4.73
N SER A 231 -29.63 -7.55 4.88
CA SER A 231 -30.75 -6.68 4.49
C SER A 231 -31.01 -6.68 2.98
N ARG A 232 -29.97 -6.95 2.16
CA ARG A 232 -30.08 -7.08 0.71
C ARG A 232 -30.40 -8.53 0.25
N GLY A 233 -30.59 -9.47 1.16
CA GLY A 233 -30.87 -10.89 0.81
C GLY A 233 -29.67 -11.61 0.21
N LEU A 234 -28.45 -11.13 0.42
CA LEU A 234 -27.22 -11.66 -0.19
C LEU A 234 -26.43 -12.62 0.72
N GLY A 235 -27.03 -13.09 1.82
CA GLY A 235 -26.33 -13.92 2.80
C GLY A 235 -25.75 -15.24 2.24
N ALA A 236 -26.35 -15.80 1.19
CA ALA A 236 -25.82 -16.97 0.50
C ALA A 236 -24.78 -16.64 -0.60
N VAL A 237 -24.66 -15.36 -0.98
CA VAL A 237 -23.81 -14.89 -2.08
C VAL A 237 -22.51 -14.30 -1.57
N VAL A 238 -22.58 -13.45 -0.53
CA VAL A 238 -21.42 -12.70 -0.01
C VAL A 238 -20.76 -13.48 1.11
N HIS A 239 -19.50 -13.82 0.91
CA HIS A 239 -18.66 -14.50 1.88
C HIS A 239 -17.60 -13.56 2.43
N LEU A 240 -17.46 -13.48 3.76
CA LEU A 240 -16.50 -12.64 4.48
C LEU A 240 -15.46 -13.54 5.19
N PRO A 241 -14.48 -14.12 4.47
CA PRO A 241 -13.56 -15.10 5.04
C PRO A 241 -12.57 -14.52 6.07
N GLY A 242 -12.54 -13.19 6.21
CA GLY A 242 -11.59 -12.50 7.07
C GLY A 242 -10.30 -12.10 6.36
N TRP A 243 -9.33 -11.66 7.14
CA TRP A 243 -8.00 -11.32 6.65
C TRP A 243 -7.26 -12.56 6.11
N SER A 244 -6.53 -12.38 5.00
CA SER A 244 -5.68 -13.42 4.43
C SER A 244 -4.28 -12.88 4.12
N TYR A 245 -3.24 -13.63 4.47
CA TYR A 245 -1.87 -13.36 4.04
C TYR A 245 -1.63 -13.70 2.56
N GLU A 246 -2.53 -14.48 1.97
CA GLU A 246 -2.46 -14.94 0.57
C GLU A 246 -3.74 -14.59 -0.20
N PRO A 247 -4.12 -13.29 -0.31
CA PRO A 247 -5.36 -12.90 -1.01
C PRO A 247 -5.33 -13.33 -2.48
N GLY A 248 -4.15 -13.48 -3.08
CA GLY A 248 -3.98 -13.98 -4.44
C GLY A 248 -4.59 -15.35 -4.68
N ARG A 249 -4.73 -16.21 -3.66
CA ARG A 249 -5.37 -17.52 -3.79
C ARG A 249 -6.90 -17.44 -3.94
N TYR A 250 -7.51 -16.39 -3.39
CA TYR A 250 -8.94 -16.11 -3.63
C TYR A 250 -9.15 -15.47 -4.99
N ILE A 251 -8.24 -14.57 -5.40
CA ILE A 251 -8.31 -13.83 -6.67
C ILE A 251 -8.03 -14.75 -7.85
N ALA A 252 -7.03 -15.62 -7.76
CA ALA A 252 -6.64 -16.52 -8.84
C ALA A 252 -7.84 -17.32 -9.36
N GLY A 253 -8.12 -17.26 -10.66
CA GLY A 253 -9.25 -17.91 -11.31
C GLY A 253 -10.63 -17.32 -10.97
N ALA A 254 -10.70 -16.15 -10.35
CA ALA A 254 -11.95 -15.40 -10.24
C ALA A 254 -12.41 -14.90 -11.62
N SER A 255 -13.71 -14.72 -11.78
CA SER A 255 -14.27 -14.16 -13.03
C SER A 255 -14.03 -12.66 -13.11
N VAL A 256 -14.01 -11.97 -11.96
CA VAL A 256 -13.69 -10.55 -11.85
C VAL A 256 -13.20 -10.21 -10.45
N HIS A 257 -12.22 -9.33 -10.35
CA HIS A 257 -11.80 -8.67 -9.11
C HIS A 257 -12.35 -7.25 -9.09
N VAL A 258 -12.91 -6.83 -7.95
CA VAL A 258 -13.59 -5.54 -7.82
C VAL A 258 -12.83 -4.65 -6.83
N VAL A 259 -12.58 -3.41 -7.24
CA VAL A 259 -11.93 -2.38 -6.42
C VAL A 259 -12.81 -1.14 -6.41
N PRO A 260 -13.85 -1.08 -5.57
CA PRO A 260 -14.88 -0.04 -5.59
C PRO A 260 -14.49 1.21 -4.80
N SER A 261 -13.21 1.41 -4.54
CA SER A 261 -12.66 2.40 -3.61
C SER A 261 -13.21 3.82 -3.85
N ARG A 262 -13.48 4.54 -2.75
CA ARG A 262 -13.72 5.99 -2.74
C ARG A 262 -12.42 6.76 -2.92
N GLU A 263 -11.34 6.20 -2.35
CA GLU A 263 -10.00 6.76 -2.40
C GLU A 263 -8.97 5.63 -2.58
N GLU A 264 -8.02 5.80 -3.52
CA GLU A 264 -7.01 4.80 -3.81
C GLU A 264 -5.77 5.43 -4.45
N ALA A 265 -4.75 5.71 -3.68
CA ALA A 265 -3.49 6.24 -4.21
C ALA A 265 -2.78 5.25 -5.14
N TRP A 266 -2.84 3.95 -4.81
CA TRP A 266 -2.33 2.86 -5.64
C TRP A 266 -2.80 1.51 -5.09
N SER A 267 -3.42 0.69 -5.94
CA SER A 267 -4.07 -0.55 -5.50
C SER A 267 -3.22 -1.80 -5.69
N GLN A 268 -2.75 -2.37 -4.58
CA GLN A 268 -2.04 -3.65 -4.61
C GLN A 268 -2.92 -4.79 -5.13
N SER A 269 -4.19 -4.82 -4.70
CA SER A 269 -5.10 -5.91 -5.09
C SER A 269 -5.48 -5.85 -6.57
N ALA A 270 -5.62 -4.65 -7.15
CA ALA A 270 -5.81 -4.49 -8.58
C ALA A 270 -4.60 -5.03 -9.37
N VAL A 271 -3.39 -4.62 -8.99
CA VAL A 271 -2.16 -5.11 -9.65
C VAL A 271 -1.99 -6.62 -9.48
N LEU A 272 -2.34 -7.17 -8.32
CA LEU A 272 -2.32 -8.60 -8.09
C LEU A 272 -3.30 -9.34 -9.01
N ALA A 273 -4.52 -8.83 -9.16
CA ALA A 273 -5.52 -9.41 -10.06
C ALA A 273 -5.08 -9.35 -11.53
N LEU A 274 -4.58 -8.21 -11.99
CA LEU A 274 -4.00 -8.05 -13.33
C LEU A 274 -2.87 -9.06 -13.58
N GLY A 275 -1.97 -9.22 -12.60
CA GLY A 275 -0.87 -10.19 -12.70
C GLY A 275 -1.32 -11.64 -12.78
N LEU A 276 -2.43 -11.96 -12.13
CA LEU A 276 -3.07 -13.28 -12.18
C LEU A 276 -3.93 -13.48 -13.45
N GLY A 277 -4.06 -12.45 -14.30
CA GLY A 277 -4.89 -12.47 -15.50
C GLY A 277 -6.40 -12.45 -15.19
N VAL A 278 -6.77 -11.89 -14.05
CA VAL A 278 -8.17 -11.74 -13.66
C VAL A 278 -8.64 -10.33 -14.04
N PRO A 279 -9.75 -10.20 -14.78
CA PRO A 279 -10.33 -8.91 -15.12
C PRO A 279 -10.60 -8.06 -13.88
N VAL A 280 -10.34 -6.75 -13.95
CA VAL A 280 -10.58 -5.82 -12.85
C VAL A 280 -11.64 -4.81 -13.23
N VAL A 281 -12.64 -4.65 -12.38
CA VAL A 281 -13.58 -3.53 -12.40
C VAL A 281 -13.26 -2.65 -11.19
N GLY A 282 -12.97 -1.38 -11.41
CA GLY A 282 -12.62 -0.45 -10.34
C GLY A 282 -13.13 0.95 -10.58
N THR A 283 -13.08 1.78 -9.56
CA THR A 283 -13.51 3.18 -9.62
C THR A 283 -12.45 4.09 -10.24
N ALA A 284 -12.89 5.14 -10.92
CA ALA A 284 -12.04 6.13 -11.57
C ALA A 284 -11.51 7.15 -10.55
N VAL A 285 -10.76 6.67 -9.56
CA VAL A 285 -10.14 7.50 -8.53
C VAL A 285 -8.62 7.45 -8.60
N ASP A 286 -7.97 8.59 -8.48
CA ASP A 286 -6.52 8.84 -8.42
C ASP A 286 -5.64 7.74 -9.08
N GLY A 287 -4.81 7.07 -8.30
CA GLY A 287 -3.86 6.06 -8.79
C GLY A 287 -4.53 4.78 -9.31
N LEU A 288 -5.78 4.48 -8.92
CA LEU A 288 -6.52 3.35 -9.48
C LEU A 288 -6.90 3.61 -10.94
N ALA A 289 -7.31 4.84 -11.27
CA ALA A 289 -7.56 5.25 -12.66
C ALA A 289 -6.29 5.11 -13.52
N ARG A 290 -5.12 5.45 -12.99
CA ARG A 290 -3.82 5.22 -13.65
C ARG A 290 -3.49 3.73 -13.79
N THR A 291 -3.77 2.93 -12.77
CA THR A 291 -3.49 1.49 -12.76
C THR A 291 -4.33 0.75 -13.80
N LEU A 292 -5.62 1.05 -13.88
CA LEU A 292 -6.57 0.39 -14.78
C LEU A 292 -6.67 1.07 -16.15
N GLY A 293 -6.10 2.25 -16.33
CA GLY A 293 -6.08 2.99 -17.58
C GLY A 293 -5.33 2.25 -18.71
N GLY A 294 -5.51 2.69 -19.94
CA GLY A 294 -4.90 2.05 -21.12
C GLY A 294 -5.49 0.67 -21.42
N GLY A 295 -6.75 0.42 -21.07
CA GLY A 295 -7.47 -0.81 -21.36
C GLY A 295 -7.19 -1.97 -20.40
N ARG A 296 -6.46 -1.75 -19.29
CA ARG A 296 -6.13 -2.79 -18.31
C ARG A 296 -7.27 -3.19 -17.39
N GLY A 297 -8.33 -2.42 -17.33
CA GLY A 297 -9.51 -2.74 -16.54
C GLY A 297 -10.69 -1.86 -16.94
N VAL A 298 -11.83 -2.11 -16.34
CA VAL A 298 -13.05 -1.33 -16.52
C VAL A 298 -13.17 -0.31 -15.41
N LEU A 299 -13.28 0.96 -15.77
CA LEU A 299 -13.42 2.08 -14.83
C LEU A 299 -14.88 2.52 -14.75
N VAL A 300 -15.37 2.73 -13.53
CA VAL A 300 -16.70 3.27 -13.22
C VAL A 300 -16.56 4.49 -12.28
N PRO A 301 -17.54 5.39 -12.22
CA PRO A 301 -17.54 6.46 -11.22
C PRO A 301 -17.54 5.88 -9.79
N PRO A 302 -16.88 6.53 -8.82
CA PRO A 302 -17.04 6.18 -7.41
C PRO A 302 -18.49 6.41 -6.95
N GLU A 303 -18.91 5.78 -5.85
CA GLU A 303 -20.25 5.90 -5.26
C GLU A 303 -21.40 5.56 -6.25
N ALA A 304 -21.16 4.76 -7.26
CA ALA A 304 -22.09 4.45 -8.34
C ALA A 304 -22.42 2.95 -8.43
N PRO A 305 -23.16 2.35 -7.48
CA PRO A 305 -23.45 0.91 -7.47
C PRO A 305 -24.16 0.43 -8.75
N ARG A 306 -25.01 1.25 -9.37
CA ARG A 306 -25.66 0.93 -10.66
C ARG A 306 -24.65 0.82 -11.81
N ALA A 307 -23.69 1.75 -11.90
CA ALA A 307 -22.63 1.68 -12.91
C ALA A 307 -21.70 0.50 -12.67
N LEU A 308 -21.39 0.21 -11.41
CA LEU A 308 -20.60 -0.96 -11.02
C LEU A 308 -21.32 -2.25 -11.40
N ALA A 309 -22.60 -2.40 -11.09
CA ALA A 309 -23.41 -3.57 -11.48
C ALA A 309 -23.47 -3.77 -13.00
N ALA A 310 -23.66 -2.71 -13.77
CA ALA A 310 -23.64 -2.77 -15.24
C ALA A 310 -22.28 -3.23 -15.78
N ALA A 311 -21.18 -2.72 -15.24
CA ALA A 311 -19.82 -3.15 -15.62
C ALA A 311 -19.57 -4.63 -15.25
N LEU A 312 -19.99 -5.04 -14.05
CA LEU A 312 -19.89 -6.45 -13.62
C LEU A 312 -20.69 -7.38 -14.54
N SER A 313 -21.92 -7.01 -14.95
CA SER A 313 -22.73 -7.78 -15.89
C SER A 313 -22.02 -8.00 -17.22
N ARG A 314 -21.41 -6.94 -17.80
CA ARG A 314 -20.65 -7.03 -19.06
C ARG A 314 -19.45 -7.97 -18.93
N VAL A 315 -18.64 -7.80 -17.88
CA VAL A 315 -17.44 -8.63 -17.66
C VAL A 315 -17.81 -10.10 -17.40
N LEU A 316 -18.87 -10.36 -16.63
CA LEU A 316 -19.40 -11.71 -16.41
C LEU A 316 -20.00 -12.30 -17.69
N GLY A 317 -20.57 -11.47 -18.56
CA GLY A 317 -21.08 -11.84 -19.89
C GLY A 317 -19.99 -12.10 -20.94
N GLY A 318 -18.71 -11.96 -20.59
CA GLY A 318 -17.59 -12.32 -21.44
C GLY A 318 -16.81 -11.13 -22.05
N GLU A 319 -17.18 -9.89 -21.76
CA GLU A 319 -16.40 -8.71 -22.14
C GLU A 319 -15.11 -8.65 -21.29
N ARG A 320 -14.01 -9.14 -21.85
CA ARG A 320 -12.72 -9.21 -21.13
C ARG A 320 -11.62 -8.54 -21.93
N PRO A 321 -10.80 -7.66 -21.30
CA PRO A 321 -9.55 -7.22 -21.89
C PRO A 321 -8.58 -8.38 -22.13
N ASP A 322 -7.65 -8.23 -23.08
CA ASP A 322 -6.51 -9.16 -23.21
C ASP A 322 -5.65 -9.12 -21.92
N PRO A 323 -5.42 -10.24 -21.25
CA PRO A 323 -4.66 -10.26 -20.00
C PRO A 323 -3.13 -10.14 -20.22
N ALA A 324 -2.60 -10.20 -21.41
CA ALA A 324 -1.15 -10.20 -21.62
C ALA A 324 -0.49 -8.85 -21.29
N PRO A 325 -1.03 -7.68 -21.70
CA PRO A 325 -0.51 -6.38 -21.25
C PRO A 325 -0.61 -6.20 -19.75
N ASP A 326 -1.65 -6.72 -19.13
CA ASP A 326 -1.92 -6.61 -17.70
C ASP A 326 -0.87 -7.33 -16.86
N ARG A 327 -0.54 -8.55 -17.27
CA ARG A 327 0.54 -9.33 -16.64
C ARG A 327 1.90 -8.66 -16.81
N ALA A 328 2.18 -8.08 -17.96
CA ALA A 328 3.41 -7.34 -18.20
C ALA A 328 3.51 -6.09 -17.30
N TYR A 329 2.42 -5.37 -17.14
CA TYR A 329 2.33 -4.25 -16.21
C TYR A 329 2.59 -4.70 -14.76
N ALA A 330 1.91 -5.75 -14.31
CA ALA A 330 2.01 -6.25 -12.92
C ALA A 330 3.42 -6.74 -12.56
N ARG A 331 4.17 -7.32 -13.51
CA ARG A 331 5.55 -7.80 -13.28
C ARG A 331 6.51 -6.70 -12.82
N GLN A 332 6.25 -5.44 -13.15
CA GLN A 332 7.06 -4.30 -12.71
C GLN A 332 6.99 -4.06 -11.19
N PHE A 333 5.99 -4.65 -10.52
CA PHE A 333 5.73 -4.51 -9.10
C PHE A 333 6.06 -5.78 -8.30
N THR A 334 6.67 -6.78 -8.91
CA THR A 334 7.20 -7.93 -8.14
C THR A 334 8.18 -7.46 -7.07
N PRO A 335 8.33 -8.17 -5.95
CA PRO A 335 9.31 -7.81 -4.92
C PRO A 335 10.72 -7.61 -5.48
N SER A 336 11.13 -8.46 -6.43
CA SER A 336 12.46 -8.35 -7.08
C SER A 336 12.58 -7.09 -7.94
N ALA A 337 11.56 -6.78 -8.75
CA ALA A 337 11.57 -5.59 -9.62
C ALA A 337 11.54 -4.30 -8.79
N ALA A 338 10.71 -4.24 -7.74
CA ALA A 338 10.70 -3.13 -6.81
C ALA A 338 12.06 -2.98 -6.13
N ALA A 339 12.63 -4.07 -5.60
CA ALA A 339 13.92 -4.03 -4.90
C ALA A 339 15.05 -3.51 -5.80
N ALA A 340 15.09 -3.89 -7.08
CA ALA A 340 16.10 -3.39 -8.03
C ALA A 340 16.03 -1.86 -8.18
N VAL A 341 14.81 -1.29 -8.29
CA VAL A 341 14.61 0.17 -8.38
C VAL A 341 15.10 0.89 -7.13
N TYR A 342 14.72 0.40 -5.95
CA TYR A 342 15.10 1.03 -4.69
C TYR A 342 16.59 0.84 -4.40
N ALA A 343 17.18 -0.31 -4.67
CA ALA A 343 18.61 -0.56 -4.51
C ALA A 343 19.43 0.39 -5.40
N GLY A 344 19.06 0.54 -6.67
CA GLY A 344 19.69 1.48 -7.59
C GLY A 344 19.60 2.94 -7.09
N ALA A 345 18.43 3.35 -6.62
CA ALA A 345 18.22 4.70 -6.10
C ALA A 345 19.05 4.97 -4.82
N TYR A 346 19.15 4.01 -3.91
CA TYR A 346 20.00 4.14 -2.73
C TYR A 346 21.49 4.26 -3.10
N CYS A 347 21.96 3.44 -4.04
CA CYS A 347 23.34 3.52 -4.52
C CYS A 347 23.65 4.87 -5.16
N GLN A 348 22.76 5.40 -6.01
CA GLN A 348 22.89 6.71 -6.62
C GLN A 348 22.93 7.84 -5.57
N LEU A 349 22.01 7.79 -4.58
CA LEU A 349 21.99 8.77 -3.49
C LEU A 349 23.31 8.77 -2.71
N LEU A 350 23.82 7.59 -2.34
CA LEU A 350 25.08 7.48 -1.59
C LEU A 350 26.28 7.98 -2.41
N ALA A 351 26.33 7.66 -3.71
CA ALA A 351 27.39 8.13 -4.61
C ALA A 351 27.37 9.65 -4.77
N SER A 352 26.19 10.26 -4.96
CA SER A 352 26.03 11.73 -5.07
C SER A 352 26.46 12.46 -3.80
N ARG A 353 26.14 11.91 -2.62
CA ARG A 353 26.57 12.50 -1.34
C ARG A 353 28.09 12.38 -1.14
N ALA A 354 28.69 11.28 -1.52
CA ALA A 354 30.14 11.12 -1.48
C ALA A 354 30.86 12.13 -2.40
N ALA A 355 30.36 12.32 -3.62
CA ALA A 355 30.89 13.29 -4.58
C ALA A 355 30.75 14.75 -4.11
N SER A 356 29.69 15.09 -3.36
CA SER A 356 29.45 16.44 -2.83
C SER A 356 30.19 16.75 -1.52
N GLY A 357 31.08 15.87 -1.05
CA GLY A 357 31.81 16.04 0.21
C GLY A 357 30.97 15.93 1.47
N LYS A 358 29.69 15.59 1.36
CA LYS A 358 28.85 15.28 2.52
C LYS A 358 29.29 13.95 3.12
N PRO A 359 29.64 13.91 4.42
CA PRO A 359 30.17 12.68 5.02
C PRO A 359 29.19 11.52 4.83
N ALA A 360 29.70 10.41 4.29
CA ALA A 360 28.99 9.15 4.31
C ALA A 360 28.80 8.70 5.77
N GLY A 361 27.65 8.12 6.10
CA GLY A 361 27.46 7.45 7.37
C GLY A 361 28.54 6.37 7.58
N PRO A 362 28.76 5.89 8.83
CA PRO A 362 29.80 4.92 9.13
C PRO A 362 29.63 3.69 8.22
N ARG A 363 30.75 3.23 7.66
CA ARG A 363 30.79 1.92 6.98
C ARG A 363 30.48 0.83 7.99
N PRO A 364 29.78 -0.24 7.60
CA PRO A 364 29.38 -1.32 8.50
C PRO A 364 30.55 -1.99 9.18
#